data_046dcf2bcab848b1098b37a72e4098b9
#
_entry.id   046dcf2bcab848b1098b37a72e4098b9
#
_cell.length_a   1.000
_cell.length_b   1.000
_cell.length_c   1.000
_cell.angle_alpha   90.00
_cell.angle_beta   90.00
_cell.angle_gamma   90.00
#
_symmetry.space_group_name_H-M   'P 1'
#
loop_
_entity.id
_entity.type
_entity.pdbx_description
1 polymer ?
#
loop_
_entity_poly.entity_id
_entity_poly.type
_entity_poly.pdbx_seq_one_letter_code
_entity_poly.pdbx_strand_id
1 'polypeptide(L)'
;AEIAASLNLARTSPLYSARFAGVTDIAAANGMVTVTLSRANGALPALLDIPIVKETGGVPLGTGPYVLAGTGENLALEARSDWWQGKALPRDTIPLRAIQEADDLIHAFDTRDIALVSTDLTGTNALGFSGSFAAVDYPTSTMLYVGFNTADGPCRSAQVRQALLRGF
;
A
#
# COMPACT_ATOMS: atom_id res chain seq x y z
N ALA A 1 6.86 15.99 -16.44
CA ALA A 1 7.85 14.92 -16.66
C ALA A 1 7.80 13.88 -15.54
N GLU A 2 7.95 14.26 -14.28
CA GLU A 2 8.07 13.36 -13.11
C GLU A 2 6.85 12.46 -12.91
N ILE A 3 5.64 12.97 -13.12
CA ILE A 3 4.40 12.18 -13.02
C ILE A 3 4.42 11.04 -14.03
N ALA A 4 4.72 11.32 -15.31
CA ALA A 4 4.77 10.27 -16.32
C ALA A 4 5.90 9.27 -16.04
N ALA A 5 7.04 9.71 -15.54
CA ALA A 5 8.14 8.84 -15.13
C ALA A 5 7.71 7.90 -13.98
N SER A 6 7.10 8.42 -12.93
CA SER A 6 6.58 7.62 -11.80
C SER A 6 5.54 6.60 -12.24
N LEU A 7 4.59 6.99 -13.10
CA LEU A 7 3.57 6.09 -13.62
C LEU A 7 4.16 5.01 -14.54
N ASN A 8 5.15 5.36 -15.38
CA ASN A 8 5.84 4.37 -16.22
C ASN A 8 6.67 3.39 -15.39
N LEU A 9 7.31 3.84 -14.31
CA LEU A 9 7.99 2.97 -13.36
C LEU A 9 6.99 2.02 -12.68
N ALA A 10 5.84 2.54 -12.24
CA ALA A 10 4.79 1.74 -11.62
C ALA A 10 4.22 0.65 -12.54
N ARG A 11 4.14 0.88 -13.86
CA ARG A 11 3.72 -0.15 -14.84
C ARG A 11 4.59 -1.39 -14.83
N THR A 12 5.85 -1.27 -14.49
CA THR A 12 6.82 -2.38 -14.43
C THR A 12 6.96 -2.97 -13.03
N SER A 13 6.39 -2.32 -12.02
CA SER A 13 6.44 -2.78 -10.63
C SER A 13 5.51 -3.97 -10.40
N PRO A 14 5.96 -5.06 -9.76
CA PRO A 14 5.06 -6.17 -9.38
C PRO A 14 3.88 -5.73 -8.52
N LEU A 15 4.03 -4.66 -7.72
CA LEU A 15 2.99 -4.15 -6.85
C LEU A 15 1.88 -3.40 -7.59
N TYR A 16 2.22 -2.69 -8.68
CA TYR A 16 1.28 -1.77 -9.33
C TYR A 16 0.92 -2.17 -10.76
N SER A 17 1.67 -3.07 -11.41
CA SER A 17 1.50 -3.40 -12.84
C SER A 17 0.07 -3.80 -13.21
N ALA A 18 -0.64 -4.52 -12.35
CA ALA A 18 -2.02 -4.94 -12.59
C ALA A 18 -2.99 -3.76 -12.74
N ARG A 19 -2.72 -2.60 -12.11
CA ARG A 19 -3.55 -1.39 -12.20
C ARG A 19 -3.47 -0.74 -13.59
N PHE A 20 -2.41 -1.03 -14.34
CA PHE A 20 -2.18 -0.52 -15.70
C PHE A 20 -2.66 -1.48 -16.80
N ALA A 21 -3.48 -2.48 -16.47
CA ALA A 21 -4.04 -3.37 -17.47
C ALA A 21 -4.81 -2.57 -18.53
N GLY A 22 -4.37 -2.72 -19.79
CA GLY A 22 -4.93 -1.97 -20.92
C GLY A 22 -4.33 -0.57 -21.16
N VAL A 23 -3.39 -0.09 -20.35
CA VAL A 23 -2.62 1.12 -20.63
C VAL A 23 -1.54 0.79 -21.66
N THR A 24 -1.59 1.47 -22.80
CA THR A 24 -0.63 1.27 -23.89
C THR A 24 0.51 2.28 -23.86
N ASP A 25 0.24 3.53 -23.48
CA ASP A 25 1.24 4.58 -23.40
C ASP A 25 0.96 5.58 -22.29
N ILE A 26 2.03 6.20 -21.76
CA ILE A 26 1.97 7.30 -20.79
C ILE A 26 3.01 8.33 -21.22
N ALA A 27 2.56 9.47 -21.65
CA ALA A 27 3.39 10.57 -22.11
C ALA A 27 3.13 11.88 -21.35
N ALA A 28 4.14 12.76 -21.29
CA ALA A 28 3.99 14.10 -20.73
C ALA A 28 4.46 15.13 -21.74
N ALA A 29 3.60 16.07 -22.07
CA ALA A 29 3.91 17.19 -22.95
C ALA A 29 3.08 18.43 -22.54
N ASN A 30 3.66 19.62 -22.67
CA ASN A 30 2.99 20.91 -22.45
C ASN A 30 2.26 21.02 -21.09
N GLY A 31 2.88 20.49 -20.02
CA GLY A 31 2.28 20.51 -18.67
C GLY A 31 1.15 19.49 -18.45
N MET A 32 0.86 18.64 -19.42
CA MET A 32 -0.19 17.62 -19.38
C MET A 32 0.40 16.23 -19.38
N VAL A 33 -0.26 15.31 -18.68
CA VAL A 33 0.04 13.86 -18.75
C VAL A 33 -1.10 13.20 -19.48
N THR A 34 -0.76 12.45 -20.53
CA THR A 34 -1.72 11.69 -21.34
C THR A 34 -1.50 10.21 -21.12
N VAL A 35 -2.57 9.50 -20.76
CA VAL A 35 -2.58 8.04 -20.61
C VAL A 35 -3.44 7.47 -21.72
N THR A 36 -2.84 6.64 -22.59
CA THR A 36 -3.52 6.01 -23.71
C THR A 36 -3.93 4.58 -23.33
N LEU A 37 -5.16 4.22 -23.66
CA LEU A 37 -5.76 2.94 -23.33
C LEU A 37 -6.10 2.15 -24.61
N SER A 38 -5.93 0.82 -24.58
CA SER A 38 -6.39 -0.08 -25.65
C SER A 38 -7.92 -0.17 -25.74
N ARG A 39 -8.62 0.09 -24.62
CA ARG A 39 -10.07 0.17 -24.51
C ARG A 39 -10.46 1.13 -23.41
N ALA A 40 -11.65 1.74 -23.50
CA ALA A 40 -12.14 2.66 -22.49
C ALA A 40 -12.22 2.00 -21.10
N ASN A 41 -11.71 2.69 -20.07
CA ASN A 41 -11.78 2.27 -18.68
C ASN A 41 -12.06 3.47 -17.79
N GLY A 42 -13.33 3.67 -17.41
CA GLY A 42 -13.74 4.77 -16.54
C GLY A 42 -13.24 4.66 -15.10
N ALA A 43 -12.77 3.48 -14.67
CA ALA A 43 -12.20 3.29 -13.34
C ALA A 43 -10.72 3.65 -13.24
N LEU A 44 -10.04 3.92 -14.36
CA LEU A 44 -8.61 4.21 -14.35
C LEU A 44 -8.19 5.32 -13.36
N PRO A 45 -8.89 6.46 -13.25
CA PRO A 45 -8.47 7.50 -12.30
C PRO A 45 -8.39 7.01 -10.85
N ALA A 46 -9.30 6.12 -10.45
CA ALA A 46 -9.29 5.53 -9.10
C ALA A 46 -8.16 4.49 -8.91
N LEU A 47 -7.60 3.95 -9.99
CA LEU A 47 -6.49 3.01 -9.95
C LEU A 47 -5.13 3.72 -9.91
N LEU A 48 -5.08 5.03 -10.15
CA LEU A 48 -3.86 5.83 -10.18
C LEU A 48 -3.49 6.46 -8.82
N ASP A 49 -3.96 5.88 -7.71
CA ASP A 49 -3.50 6.20 -6.35
C ASP A 49 -2.08 5.64 -6.11
N ILE A 50 -1.15 6.13 -6.89
CA ILE A 50 0.24 5.66 -6.97
C ILE A 50 1.16 6.77 -6.49
N PRO A 51 2.19 6.46 -5.68
CA PRO A 51 3.15 7.47 -5.26
C PRO A 51 3.82 8.15 -6.46
N ILE A 52 3.71 9.46 -6.52
CA ILE A 52 4.45 10.28 -7.49
C ILE A 52 5.71 10.78 -6.82
N VAL A 53 6.85 10.46 -7.40
CA VAL A 53 8.16 10.78 -6.84
C VAL A 53 9.05 11.46 -7.87
N LYS A 54 9.96 12.29 -7.37
CA LYS A 54 11.05 12.87 -8.16
C LYS A 54 12.34 12.15 -7.80
N GLU A 55 12.97 11.54 -8.78
CA GLU A 55 14.29 10.93 -8.62
C GLU A 55 15.35 11.99 -8.31
N THR A 56 16.21 11.71 -7.33
CA THR A 56 17.25 12.63 -6.85
C THR A 56 18.65 12.02 -6.85
N GLY A 57 18.80 10.76 -7.32
CA GLY A 57 20.03 9.98 -7.22
C GLY A 57 20.26 9.36 -5.83
N GLY A 58 19.31 9.54 -4.91
CA GLY A 58 19.29 8.95 -3.56
C GLY A 58 17.87 8.58 -3.17
N VAL A 59 17.42 9.04 -1.99
CA VAL A 59 16.02 8.84 -1.58
C VAL A 59 15.11 9.69 -2.46
N PRO A 60 14.13 9.09 -3.16
CA PRO A 60 13.20 9.85 -4.00
C PRO A 60 12.38 10.84 -3.18
N LEU A 61 12.13 12.03 -3.75
CA LEU A 61 11.28 13.04 -3.13
C LEU A 61 9.81 12.85 -3.54
N GLY A 62 8.95 12.64 -2.56
CA GLY A 62 7.51 12.63 -2.73
C GLY A 62 6.89 14.02 -2.55
N THR A 63 5.55 14.09 -2.60
CA THR A 63 4.75 15.31 -2.36
C THR A 63 4.23 15.40 -0.91
N GLY A 64 4.59 14.43 -0.09
CA GLY A 64 4.17 14.32 1.30
C GLY A 64 4.81 15.36 2.23
N PRO A 65 4.28 15.49 3.46
CA PRO A 65 4.77 16.43 4.46
C PRO A 65 6.12 16.03 5.08
N TYR A 66 6.55 14.79 4.89
CA TYR A 66 7.80 14.27 5.45
C TYR A 66 8.71 13.73 4.36
N VAL A 67 10.01 13.75 4.63
CA VAL A 67 11.06 13.09 3.84
C VAL A 67 11.72 12.00 4.67
N LEU A 68 12.16 10.94 4.02
CA LEU A 68 12.93 9.89 4.66
C LEU A 68 14.37 10.39 4.89
N ALA A 69 14.84 10.29 6.12
CA ALA A 69 16.17 10.71 6.55
C ALA A 69 16.86 9.61 7.37
N GLY A 70 18.19 9.65 7.46
CA GLY A 70 18.96 8.65 8.18
C GLY A 70 19.17 7.36 7.41
N THR A 71 19.79 6.39 8.05
CA THR A 71 20.08 5.06 7.50
C THR A 71 20.09 4.01 8.62
N GLY A 72 19.79 2.77 8.30
CA GLY A 72 19.82 1.66 9.24
C GLY A 72 18.89 1.88 10.44
N GLU A 73 19.41 1.77 11.64
CA GLU A 73 18.63 1.92 12.89
C GLU A 73 18.21 3.36 13.18
N ASN A 74 18.83 4.35 12.53
CA ASN A 74 18.52 5.77 12.68
C ASN A 74 17.59 6.28 11.58
N LEU A 75 16.85 5.41 10.93
CA LEU A 75 15.88 5.79 9.90
C LEU A 75 14.73 6.58 10.52
N ALA A 76 14.38 7.72 9.94
CA ALA A 76 13.32 8.58 10.42
C ALA A 76 12.61 9.30 9.26
N LEU A 77 11.42 9.79 9.53
CA LEU A 77 10.72 10.75 8.69
C LEU A 77 10.92 12.13 9.30
N GLU A 78 11.50 13.06 8.53
CA GLU A 78 11.69 14.45 8.92
C GLU A 78 10.67 15.36 8.25
N ALA A 79 10.10 16.28 9.02
CA ALA A 79 9.10 17.23 8.57
C ALA A 79 9.70 18.20 7.54
N ARG A 80 8.96 18.48 6.46
CA ARG A 80 9.34 19.45 5.45
C ARG A 80 8.84 20.85 5.83
N SER A 81 9.76 21.79 5.88
CA SER A 81 9.41 23.21 6.06
C SER A 81 8.76 23.84 4.83
N ASP A 82 8.99 23.26 3.64
CA ASP A 82 8.51 23.71 2.34
C ASP A 82 7.31 22.91 1.81
N TRP A 83 6.60 22.19 2.70
CA TRP A 83 5.45 21.40 2.28
C TRP A 83 4.35 22.29 1.70
N TRP A 84 3.90 21.95 0.50
CA TRP A 84 3.01 22.76 -0.34
C TRP A 84 1.66 23.13 0.33
N GLN A 85 1.17 22.38 1.30
CA GLN A 85 -0.05 22.72 2.03
C GLN A 85 0.16 23.75 3.13
N GLY A 86 1.39 24.01 3.55
CA GLY A 86 1.72 25.00 4.59
C GLY A 86 1.09 24.77 5.96
N LYS A 87 0.60 23.54 6.23
CA LYS A 87 -0.01 23.18 7.51
C LYS A 87 1.06 22.83 8.53
N ALA A 88 0.84 23.19 9.79
CA ALA A 88 1.67 22.71 10.89
C ALA A 88 1.61 21.18 10.98
N LEU A 89 2.77 20.56 11.14
CA LEU A 89 2.90 19.12 11.28
C LEU A 89 2.94 18.73 12.76
N PRO A 90 2.38 17.57 13.14
CA PRO A 90 2.27 17.17 14.54
C PRO A 90 3.62 16.83 15.20
N ARG A 91 4.62 16.49 14.39
CA ARG A 91 5.98 16.16 14.83
C ARG A 91 7.00 16.61 13.80
N ASP A 92 8.16 17.06 14.28
CA ASP A 92 9.28 17.43 13.40
C ASP A 92 10.02 16.18 12.91
N THR A 93 10.11 15.16 13.77
CA THR A 93 10.76 13.88 13.45
C THR A 93 9.91 12.72 13.92
N ILE A 94 9.77 11.71 13.07
CA ILE A 94 9.09 10.44 13.37
C ILE A 94 10.11 9.33 13.15
N PRO A 95 10.68 8.73 14.22
CA PRO A 95 11.61 7.63 14.09
C PRO A 95 10.89 6.40 13.51
N LEU A 96 11.58 5.67 12.63
CA LEU A 96 11.12 4.44 12.03
C LEU A 96 11.90 3.27 12.60
N ARG A 97 11.20 2.21 12.98
CA ARG A 97 11.79 0.97 13.48
C ARG A 97 11.39 -0.19 12.58
N ALA A 98 12.37 -0.89 12.04
CA ALA A 98 12.13 -2.12 11.30
C ALA A 98 11.96 -3.28 12.29
N ILE A 99 10.79 -3.92 12.28
CA ILE A 99 10.48 -5.08 13.11
C ILE A 99 9.98 -6.17 12.15
N GLN A 100 10.60 -7.33 12.18
CA GLN A 100 10.31 -8.41 11.24
C GLN A 100 9.44 -9.50 11.86
N GLU A 101 9.65 -9.80 13.14
CA GLU A 101 8.94 -10.85 13.84
C GLU A 101 7.66 -10.34 14.51
N ALA A 102 6.58 -11.15 14.45
CA ALA A 102 5.27 -10.77 14.98
C ALA A 102 5.31 -10.56 16.50
N ASP A 103 6.02 -11.41 17.23
CA ASP A 103 6.14 -11.33 18.68
C ASP A 103 6.89 -10.08 19.12
N ASP A 104 7.95 -9.70 18.40
CA ASP A 104 8.69 -8.45 18.65
C ASP A 104 7.82 -7.23 18.36
N LEU A 105 6.96 -7.30 17.35
CA LEU A 105 6.02 -6.22 17.01
C LEU A 105 4.98 -6.05 18.12
N ILE A 106 4.39 -7.16 18.61
CA ILE A 106 3.44 -7.14 19.71
C ILE A 106 4.11 -6.56 20.97
N HIS A 107 5.30 -7.05 21.31
CA HIS A 107 6.05 -6.56 22.47
C HIS A 107 6.36 -5.06 22.37
N ALA A 108 6.89 -4.60 21.22
CA ALA A 108 7.24 -3.19 21.03
C ALA A 108 6.00 -2.27 21.09
N PHE A 109 4.84 -2.73 20.65
CA PHE A 109 3.58 -1.98 20.75
C PHE A 109 3.04 -1.97 22.18
N ASP A 110 3.02 -3.11 22.87
CA ASP A 110 2.53 -3.21 24.24
C ASP A 110 3.42 -2.45 25.24
N THR A 111 4.73 -2.38 25.00
CA THR A 111 5.68 -1.56 25.79
C THR A 111 5.71 -0.10 25.40
N ARG A 112 4.98 0.31 24.35
CA ARG A 112 4.92 1.67 23.80
C ARG A 112 6.24 2.16 23.16
N ASP A 113 7.11 1.24 22.75
CA ASP A 113 8.30 1.56 21.95
C ASP A 113 7.91 2.03 20.55
N ILE A 114 6.79 1.54 20.04
CA ILE A 114 6.13 2.03 18.83
C ILE A 114 4.70 2.45 19.15
N ALA A 115 4.22 3.48 18.44
CA ALA A 115 2.93 4.11 18.72
C ALA A 115 1.84 3.79 17.69
N LEU A 116 2.21 3.27 16.52
CA LEU A 116 1.29 2.98 15.43
C LEU A 116 1.66 1.68 14.73
N VAL A 117 0.68 0.82 14.57
CA VAL A 117 0.76 -0.43 13.79
C VAL A 117 -0.38 -0.46 12.79
N SER A 118 -0.08 -0.80 11.53
CA SER A 118 -1.11 -1.11 10.52
C SER A 118 -1.09 -2.61 10.27
N THR A 119 -2.17 -3.30 10.61
CA THR A 119 -2.27 -4.75 10.49
C THR A 119 -3.71 -5.19 10.26
N ASP A 120 -3.89 -6.40 9.75
CA ASP A 120 -5.19 -7.05 9.66
C ASP A 120 -5.49 -7.79 10.98
N LEU A 121 -6.46 -7.30 11.72
CA LEU A 121 -6.94 -7.90 12.98
C LEU A 121 -8.04 -8.95 12.77
N THR A 122 -8.52 -9.13 11.53
CA THR A 122 -9.61 -10.05 11.20
C THR A 122 -9.13 -11.40 10.64
N GLY A 123 -7.87 -11.49 10.25
CA GLY A 123 -7.26 -12.69 9.69
C GLY A 123 -7.01 -13.79 10.73
N THR A 124 -6.78 -15.02 10.26
CA THR A 124 -6.44 -16.17 11.12
C THR A 124 -5.11 -16.00 11.86
N ASN A 125 -4.24 -15.11 11.39
CA ASN A 125 -2.97 -14.76 11.99
C ASN A 125 -2.99 -13.34 12.56
N ALA A 126 -4.16 -12.90 13.05
CA ALA A 126 -4.29 -11.57 13.68
C ALA A 126 -3.33 -11.44 14.87
N LEU A 127 -2.68 -10.28 14.95
CA LEU A 127 -1.77 -9.98 16.07
C LEU A 127 -2.59 -9.76 17.34
N GLY A 128 -2.19 -10.44 18.42
CA GLY A 128 -2.83 -10.34 19.73
C GLY A 128 -2.15 -9.30 20.61
N PHE A 129 -2.61 -8.05 20.57
CA PHE A 129 -2.13 -7.00 21.47
C PHE A 129 -2.82 -7.12 22.84
N SER A 130 -2.08 -6.98 23.91
CA SER A 130 -2.58 -7.08 25.29
C SER A 130 -2.81 -5.74 25.98
N GLY A 131 -2.22 -4.66 25.46
CA GLY A 131 -2.35 -3.31 25.96
C GLY A 131 -3.66 -2.63 25.56
N SER A 132 -3.96 -1.49 26.17
CA SER A 132 -5.05 -0.61 25.76
C SER A 132 -4.61 0.24 24.58
N PHE A 133 -5.35 0.18 23.47
CA PHE A 133 -5.10 0.93 22.24
C PHE A 133 -6.40 1.45 21.62
N ALA A 134 -6.29 2.46 20.77
CA ALA A 134 -7.36 2.92 19.90
C ALA A 134 -7.19 2.26 18.52
N ALA A 135 -8.26 1.65 17.99
CA ALA A 135 -8.28 1.10 16.65
C ALA A 135 -9.03 2.05 15.71
N VAL A 136 -8.51 2.20 14.49
CA VAL A 136 -9.18 2.90 13.39
C VAL A 136 -9.25 1.94 12.21
N ASP A 137 -10.47 1.57 11.85
CA ASP A 137 -10.72 0.70 10.70
C ASP A 137 -10.79 1.52 9.42
N TYR A 138 -10.22 0.99 8.36
CA TYR A 138 -10.33 1.56 7.03
C TYR A 138 -10.57 0.47 5.99
N PRO A 139 -11.39 0.73 4.96
CA PRO A 139 -11.65 -0.24 3.91
C PRO A 139 -10.39 -0.49 3.10
N THR A 140 -10.09 -1.75 2.82
CA THR A 140 -9.02 -2.16 1.90
C THR A 140 -9.61 -2.66 0.59
N SER A 141 -8.77 -2.78 -0.45
CA SER A 141 -9.14 -3.45 -1.70
C SER A 141 -8.91 -4.96 -1.65
N THR A 142 -8.60 -5.51 -0.48
CA THR A 142 -8.38 -6.94 -0.27
C THR A 142 -9.71 -7.69 -0.31
N MET A 143 -9.80 -8.71 -1.13
CA MET A 143 -10.96 -9.60 -1.21
C MET A 143 -10.54 -11.00 -0.77
N LEU A 144 -11.22 -11.54 0.24
CA LEU A 144 -11.10 -12.95 0.61
C LEU A 144 -12.03 -13.78 -0.27
N TYR A 145 -11.52 -14.85 -0.83
CA TYR A 145 -12.31 -15.76 -1.66
C TYR A 145 -11.92 -17.21 -1.44
N VAL A 146 -12.86 -18.11 -1.69
CA VAL A 146 -12.63 -19.54 -1.72
C VAL A 146 -12.57 -19.99 -3.16
N GLY A 147 -11.39 -20.48 -3.60
CA GLY A 147 -11.20 -21.04 -4.93
C GLY A 147 -11.34 -22.58 -4.90
N PHE A 148 -12.13 -23.12 -5.82
CA PHE A 148 -12.25 -24.57 -6.00
C PHE A 148 -11.56 -25.02 -7.28
N ASN A 149 -10.75 -26.09 -7.19
CA ASN A 149 -10.29 -26.79 -8.38
C ASN A 149 -11.47 -27.57 -8.97
N THR A 150 -12.00 -27.09 -10.11
CA THR A 150 -13.13 -27.71 -10.81
C THR A 150 -12.71 -28.66 -11.91
N ALA A 151 -11.43 -28.70 -12.24
CA ALA A 151 -10.89 -29.58 -13.29
C ALA A 151 -10.77 -31.03 -12.83
N ASP A 152 -10.39 -31.24 -11.56
CA ASP A 152 -10.17 -32.58 -11.00
C ASP A 152 -10.56 -32.66 -9.53
N GLY A 153 -10.71 -33.89 -9.00
CA GLY A 153 -11.02 -34.17 -7.60
C GLY A 153 -12.50 -33.95 -7.21
N PRO A 154 -12.80 -33.99 -5.91
CA PRO A 154 -14.18 -33.94 -5.39
C PRO A 154 -14.90 -32.64 -5.72
N CYS A 155 -14.18 -31.52 -5.89
CA CYS A 155 -14.76 -30.22 -6.21
C CYS A 155 -15.21 -30.07 -7.67
N ARG A 156 -15.08 -31.09 -8.53
CA ARG A 156 -15.76 -31.12 -9.83
C ARG A 156 -17.27 -31.08 -9.68
N SER A 157 -17.80 -31.75 -8.65
CA SER A 157 -19.24 -31.73 -8.35
C SER A 157 -19.70 -30.37 -7.82
N ALA A 158 -20.70 -29.77 -8.45
CA ALA A 158 -21.31 -28.53 -7.99
C ALA A 158 -21.94 -28.71 -6.58
N GLN A 159 -22.48 -29.88 -6.32
CA GLN A 159 -23.10 -30.20 -5.00
C GLN A 159 -22.06 -30.18 -3.88
N VAL A 160 -20.85 -30.71 -4.13
CA VAL A 160 -19.76 -30.67 -3.15
C VAL A 160 -19.34 -29.23 -2.90
N ARG A 161 -19.17 -28.40 -3.94
CA ARG A 161 -18.82 -26.98 -3.77
C ARG A 161 -19.88 -26.22 -2.98
N GLN A 162 -21.16 -26.47 -3.28
CA GLN A 162 -22.27 -25.84 -2.54
C GLN A 162 -22.33 -26.29 -1.07
N ALA A 163 -22.05 -27.55 -0.79
CA ALA A 163 -21.99 -28.06 0.58
C ALA A 163 -20.85 -27.40 1.37
N LEU A 164 -19.68 -27.28 0.77
CA LEU A 164 -18.53 -26.59 1.39
C LEU A 164 -18.81 -25.11 1.65
N LEU A 165 -19.42 -24.39 0.68
CA LEU A 165 -19.78 -22.98 0.83
C LEU A 165 -20.83 -22.71 1.92
N ARG A 166 -21.63 -23.71 2.31
CA ARG A 166 -22.58 -23.56 3.42
C ARG A 166 -21.90 -23.70 4.81
N GLY A 167 -20.65 -24.12 4.84
CA GLY A 167 -19.84 -24.23 6.06
C GLY A 167 -19.06 -22.96 6.39
N PHE A 168 -19.08 -21.98 5.49
CA PHE A 168 -18.50 -20.63 5.65
C PHE A 168 -19.63 -19.61 5.81
#